data_318dad22816b101f63619745e577bb7f
#
_entry.id   318dad22816b101f63619745e577bb7f
#
_cell.length_a   1.000
_cell.length_b   1.000
_cell.length_c   1.000
_cell.angle_alpha   90.00
_cell.angle_beta   90.00
_cell.angle_gamma   90.00
#
_symmetry.space_group_name_H-M   'P 1'
#
loop_
_entity.id
_entity.type
_entity.pdbx_description
1 polymer ?
#
loop_
_entity_poly.entity_id
_entity_poly.type
_entity_poly.pdbx_seq_one_letter_code
_entity_poly.pdbx_strand_id
1 'polypeptide(L)'
;MGTTLHSLKAPRGATRNRKRIGRGPGSGTGKTSGKGVKGQKARTGHHGARFGFEGGQMPMQRRLPKVGFKNPFRREFFAVNLGHIEDTFDAGSTVGLDELRNAGLVPRKVALVKVLADGELSKKLQVKAHKFSAAAKEKIEKAGGSVEIIEA
;
A
#
# COMPACT_ATOMS: atom_id res chain seq x y z
N MET A 1 28.80 19.26 3.08
CA MET A 1 28.53 20.19 1.95
C MET A 1 27.03 20.38 1.87
N GLY A 2 26.55 21.65 1.91
CA GLY A 2 25.10 21.93 1.81
C GLY A 2 24.59 21.72 0.39
N THR A 3 23.42 21.14 0.25
CA THR A 3 22.74 20.96 -1.04
C THR A 3 22.19 22.33 -1.49
N THR A 4 22.63 22.81 -2.64
CA THR A 4 22.14 24.06 -3.26
C THR A 4 21.14 23.73 -4.35
N LEU A 5 20.24 24.68 -4.72
CA LEU A 5 19.19 24.45 -5.72
C LEU A 5 19.73 23.95 -7.06
N HIS A 6 20.89 24.47 -7.49
CA HIS A 6 21.49 24.04 -8.77
C HIS A 6 22.16 22.65 -8.68
N SER A 7 22.47 22.15 -7.50
CA SER A 7 23.05 20.81 -7.32
C SER A 7 22.00 19.70 -7.11
N LEU A 8 20.70 20.06 -7.01
CA LEU A 8 19.62 19.10 -6.93
C LEU A 8 19.49 18.32 -8.23
N LYS A 9 19.77 17.02 -8.16
CA LYS A 9 19.60 16.06 -9.27
C LYS A 9 18.75 14.91 -8.81
N ALA A 10 17.86 14.46 -9.68
CA ALA A 10 17.10 13.24 -9.44
C ALA A 10 18.04 12.04 -9.27
N PRO A 11 17.77 11.10 -8.35
CA PRO A 11 18.53 9.86 -8.24
C PRO A 11 18.60 9.12 -9.57
N ARG A 12 19.70 8.37 -9.80
CA ARG A 12 19.87 7.60 -11.03
C ARG A 12 18.71 6.61 -11.20
N GLY A 13 18.01 6.68 -12.33
CA GLY A 13 16.84 5.85 -12.64
C GLY A 13 15.48 6.45 -12.26
N ALA A 14 15.43 7.57 -11.52
CA ALA A 14 14.17 8.25 -11.18
C ALA A 14 13.51 8.92 -12.39
N THR A 15 14.31 9.30 -13.41
CA THR A 15 13.80 9.88 -14.63
C THR A 15 14.16 9.00 -15.82
N ARG A 16 13.21 8.78 -16.73
CA ARG A 16 13.42 8.05 -17.98
C ARG A 16 12.89 8.87 -19.14
N ASN A 17 13.72 8.99 -20.18
CA ASN A 17 13.29 9.65 -21.41
C ASN A 17 12.12 8.89 -22.04
N ARG A 18 11.04 9.61 -22.34
CA ARG A 18 9.89 9.04 -23.03
C ARG A 18 10.26 8.71 -24.48
N LYS A 19 10.06 7.46 -24.92
CA LYS A 19 10.22 7.07 -26.30
C LYS A 19 9.15 7.75 -27.16
N ARG A 20 9.59 8.58 -28.13
CA ARG A 20 8.70 9.21 -29.10
C ARG A 20 8.66 8.35 -30.36
N ILE A 21 7.47 7.86 -30.70
CA ILE A 21 7.20 7.07 -31.91
C ILE A 21 6.79 7.97 -33.08
N GLY A 22 6.91 7.47 -34.31
CA GLY A 22 6.55 8.26 -35.51
C GLY A 22 7.49 9.44 -35.77
N ARG A 23 8.79 9.32 -35.47
CA ARG A 23 9.81 10.38 -35.63
C ARG A 23 10.91 10.01 -36.63
N GLY A 24 10.50 9.51 -37.80
CA GLY A 24 11.36 9.22 -38.92
C GLY A 24 11.89 7.77 -38.96
N PRO A 25 12.38 7.33 -40.14
CA PRO A 25 12.83 5.95 -40.35
C PRO A 25 14.03 5.56 -39.49
N GLY A 26 14.95 6.50 -39.22
CA GLY A 26 16.11 6.23 -38.38
C GLY A 26 15.80 5.92 -36.92
N SER A 27 14.57 6.22 -36.41
CA SER A 27 14.15 5.88 -35.06
C SER A 27 13.77 4.42 -34.87
N GLY A 28 13.68 3.61 -35.96
CA GLY A 28 13.17 2.24 -35.93
C GLY A 28 11.65 2.11 -35.68
N THR A 29 10.98 3.19 -35.36
CA THR A 29 9.53 3.25 -35.07
C THR A 29 8.82 4.36 -35.84
N GLY A 30 9.36 4.74 -37.01
CA GLY A 30 8.87 5.86 -37.81
C GLY A 30 7.57 5.57 -38.56
N LYS A 31 7.56 4.56 -39.42
CA LYS A 31 6.47 4.31 -40.37
C LYS A 31 5.14 3.94 -39.70
N THR A 32 5.11 2.86 -38.96
CA THR A 32 3.88 2.31 -38.37
C THR A 32 3.75 2.60 -36.89
N SER A 33 4.71 3.27 -36.28
CA SER A 33 4.71 3.64 -34.85
C SER A 33 4.47 2.46 -33.91
N GLY A 34 4.89 1.24 -34.29
CA GLY A 34 4.71 0.02 -33.51
C GLY A 34 3.29 -0.58 -33.59
N LYS A 35 2.38 -0.02 -34.42
CA LYS A 35 1.00 -0.51 -34.53
C LYS A 35 0.82 -1.65 -35.55
N GLY A 36 1.87 -1.99 -36.32
CA GLY A 36 1.77 -2.96 -37.41
C GLY A 36 1.13 -2.38 -38.67
N VAL A 37 0.65 -3.25 -39.55
CA VAL A 37 0.22 -2.85 -40.91
C VAL A 37 -1.30 -2.62 -41.00
N LYS A 38 -2.10 -3.59 -40.57
CA LYS A 38 -3.58 -3.58 -40.66
C LYS A 38 -4.18 -4.01 -39.32
N GLY A 39 -5.48 -3.87 -39.18
CA GLY A 39 -6.25 -4.25 -38.01
C GLY A 39 -6.86 -3.07 -37.31
N GLN A 40 -7.87 -3.33 -36.48
CA GLN A 40 -8.62 -2.31 -35.77
C GLN A 40 -7.75 -1.47 -34.83
N LYS A 41 -6.75 -2.06 -34.20
CA LYS A 41 -5.84 -1.37 -33.27
C LYS A 41 -4.90 -0.36 -33.94
N ALA A 42 -4.75 -0.42 -35.27
CA ALA A 42 -3.96 0.53 -36.04
C ALA A 42 -4.74 1.74 -36.55
N ARG A 43 -6.08 1.77 -36.42
CA ARG A 43 -6.92 2.83 -36.94
C ARG A 43 -6.95 4.07 -36.04
N THR A 44 -7.23 5.21 -36.62
CA THR A 44 -7.47 6.45 -35.89
C THR A 44 -8.70 6.30 -34.99
N GLY A 45 -8.67 6.85 -33.80
CA GLY A 45 -9.79 6.74 -32.84
C GLY A 45 -9.94 5.40 -32.14
N HIS A 46 -9.00 4.44 -32.38
CA HIS A 46 -9.04 3.17 -31.64
C HIS A 46 -8.66 3.36 -30.17
N HIS A 47 -9.58 3.06 -29.27
CA HIS A 47 -9.41 3.16 -27.81
C HIS A 47 -8.99 1.82 -27.15
N GLY A 48 -8.45 0.87 -27.90
CA GLY A 48 -8.13 -0.45 -27.37
C GLY A 48 -9.37 -1.35 -27.21
N ALA A 49 -9.15 -2.66 -27.12
CA ALA A 49 -10.22 -3.57 -26.80
C ALA A 49 -10.67 -3.35 -25.35
N ARG A 50 -11.98 -3.39 -25.08
CA ARG A 50 -12.52 -3.37 -23.72
C ARG A 50 -11.86 -4.49 -22.90
N PHE A 51 -11.47 -4.19 -21.69
CA PHE A 51 -10.88 -5.19 -20.78
C PHE A 51 -11.80 -6.41 -20.64
N GLY A 52 -11.23 -7.60 -20.82
CA GLY A 52 -11.99 -8.86 -20.76
C GLY A 52 -12.84 -9.18 -21.99
N PHE A 53 -12.66 -8.47 -23.13
CA PHE A 53 -13.33 -8.82 -24.39
C PHE A 53 -12.64 -10.01 -25.07
N GLU A 54 -13.39 -11.07 -25.34
CA GLU A 54 -12.91 -12.34 -25.92
C GLU A 54 -13.51 -12.58 -27.33
N GLY A 55 -13.56 -11.55 -28.16
CA GLY A 55 -13.98 -11.68 -29.57
C GLY A 55 -15.47 -12.07 -29.78
N GLY A 56 -16.34 -11.88 -28.81
CA GLY A 56 -17.74 -12.30 -28.85
C GLY A 56 -18.04 -13.59 -28.08
N GLN A 57 -16.99 -14.36 -27.72
CA GLN A 57 -17.13 -15.47 -26.76
C GLN A 57 -17.49 -14.93 -25.38
N MET A 58 -18.34 -15.66 -24.63
CA MET A 58 -18.67 -15.28 -23.25
C MET A 58 -17.39 -15.13 -22.42
N PRO A 59 -17.11 -13.94 -21.85
CA PRO A 59 -15.90 -13.70 -21.07
C PRO A 59 -15.74 -14.68 -19.91
N MET A 60 -14.51 -15.07 -19.62
CA MET A 60 -14.18 -16.05 -18.57
C MET A 60 -14.81 -15.68 -17.23
N GLN A 61 -14.83 -14.40 -16.85
CA GLN A 61 -15.49 -13.90 -15.64
C GLN A 61 -16.99 -14.21 -15.53
N ARG A 62 -17.68 -14.42 -16.68
CA ARG A 62 -19.08 -14.81 -16.72
C ARG A 62 -19.31 -16.31 -16.79
N ARG A 63 -18.30 -17.05 -17.26
CA ARG A 63 -18.33 -18.53 -17.31
C ARG A 63 -18.06 -19.17 -15.97
N LEU A 64 -17.27 -18.48 -15.11
CA LEU A 64 -16.95 -18.99 -13.79
C LEU A 64 -18.16 -18.89 -12.86
N PRO A 65 -18.48 -19.95 -12.09
CA PRO A 65 -19.52 -19.90 -11.08
C PRO A 65 -19.21 -18.84 -10.02
N LYS A 66 -20.24 -18.13 -9.56
CA LYS A 66 -20.10 -17.18 -8.44
C LYS A 66 -19.94 -17.95 -7.14
N VAL A 67 -18.90 -17.66 -6.39
CA VAL A 67 -18.58 -18.34 -5.13
C VAL A 67 -18.37 -17.29 -4.04
N GLY A 68 -18.82 -17.64 -2.83
CA GLY A 68 -18.60 -16.85 -1.63
C GLY A 68 -19.51 -15.63 -1.51
N PHE A 69 -19.31 -14.90 -0.43
CA PHE A 69 -19.99 -13.65 -0.14
C PHE A 69 -19.05 -12.71 0.63
N LYS A 70 -19.33 -11.41 0.56
CA LYS A 70 -18.66 -10.41 1.41
C LYS A 70 -19.61 -10.00 2.53
N ASN A 71 -19.18 -10.15 3.77
CA ASN A 71 -19.94 -9.68 4.93
C ASN A 71 -19.93 -8.13 4.92
N PRO A 72 -21.09 -7.45 4.72
CA PRO A 72 -21.15 -5.98 4.72
C PRO A 72 -20.90 -5.37 6.10
N PHE A 73 -21.07 -6.15 7.18
CA PHE A 73 -20.87 -5.71 8.57
C PHE A 73 -19.50 -6.09 9.12
N ARG A 74 -18.54 -6.45 8.25
CA ARG A 74 -17.19 -6.79 8.67
C ARG A 74 -16.50 -5.58 9.31
N ARG A 75 -16.08 -5.73 10.56
CA ARG A 75 -15.21 -4.77 11.23
C ARG A 75 -13.76 -5.08 10.90
N GLU A 76 -13.07 -4.16 10.24
CA GLU A 76 -11.67 -4.32 9.87
C GLU A 76 -10.79 -3.57 10.86
N PHE A 77 -9.78 -4.27 11.39
CA PHE A 77 -8.78 -3.70 12.28
C PHE A 77 -7.48 -3.51 11.51
N PHE A 78 -6.88 -2.34 11.65
CA PHE A 78 -5.54 -2.10 11.15
C PHE A 78 -4.53 -2.72 12.10
N ALA A 79 -3.62 -3.53 11.56
CA ALA A 79 -2.61 -4.21 12.36
C ALA A 79 -1.38 -3.32 12.56
N VAL A 80 -0.92 -3.18 13.79
CA VAL A 80 0.33 -2.50 14.17
C VAL A 80 1.18 -3.50 14.95
N ASN A 81 2.43 -3.66 14.56
CA ASN A 81 3.37 -4.58 15.20
C ASN A 81 4.15 -3.90 16.32
N LEU A 82 4.53 -4.67 17.36
CA LEU A 82 5.30 -4.16 18.50
C LEU A 82 6.66 -3.61 18.10
N GLY A 83 7.34 -4.20 17.11
CA GLY A 83 8.62 -3.69 16.61
C GLY A 83 8.53 -2.25 16.12
N HIS A 84 7.48 -1.90 15.36
CA HIS A 84 7.31 -0.51 14.90
C HIS A 84 7.03 0.46 16.05
N ILE A 85 6.36 0.00 17.11
CA ILE A 85 6.12 0.80 18.32
C ILE A 85 7.44 1.01 19.08
N GLU A 86 8.26 -0.04 19.20
CA GLU A 86 9.59 0.03 19.84
C GLU A 86 10.50 1.04 19.14
N ASP A 87 10.54 1.03 17.80
CA ASP A 87 11.39 1.90 16.99
C ASP A 87 10.97 3.38 17.07
N THR A 88 9.68 3.64 17.28
CA THR A 88 9.10 4.98 17.13
C THR A 88 8.90 5.72 18.45
N PHE A 89 8.63 4.99 19.54
CA PHE A 89 8.27 5.60 20.82
C PHE A 89 9.37 5.42 21.88
N ASP A 90 9.49 6.41 22.74
CA ASP A 90 10.42 6.38 23.86
C ASP A 90 9.82 5.67 25.07
N ALA A 91 10.69 5.10 25.93
CA ALA A 91 10.28 4.41 27.14
C ALA A 91 9.46 5.32 28.07
N GLY A 92 8.38 4.79 28.63
CA GLY A 92 7.47 5.50 29.52
C GLY A 92 6.38 6.31 28.83
N SER A 93 6.37 6.35 27.49
CA SER A 93 5.32 7.05 26.74
C SER A 93 3.99 6.29 26.73
N THR A 94 2.89 7.06 26.57
CA THR A 94 1.55 6.51 26.32
C THR A 94 1.33 6.48 24.82
N VAL A 95 1.02 5.30 24.29
CA VAL A 95 0.82 5.06 22.86
C VAL A 95 -0.67 4.80 22.61
N GLY A 96 -1.40 5.83 22.24
CA GLY A 96 -2.80 5.76 21.85
C GLY A 96 -2.99 5.86 20.33
N LEU A 97 -4.24 5.97 19.90
CA LEU A 97 -4.59 6.05 18.48
C LEU A 97 -4.03 7.32 17.81
N ASP A 98 -4.08 8.45 18.51
CA ASP A 98 -3.65 9.72 17.96
C ASP A 98 -2.11 9.81 17.88
N GLU A 99 -1.41 9.25 18.85
CA GLU A 99 0.05 9.12 18.84
C GLU A 99 0.51 8.23 17.68
N LEU A 100 -0.18 7.10 17.44
CA LEU A 100 0.09 6.21 16.31
C LEU A 100 -0.16 6.89 14.95
N ARG A 101 -1.17 7.76 14.85
CA ARG A 101 -1.45 8.55 13.65
C ARG A 101 -0.39 9.65 13.42
N ASN A 102 0.01 10.33 14.49
CA ASN A 102 1.03 11.38 14.41
C ASN A 102 2.39 10.81 14.03
N ALA A 103 2.70 9.62 14.51
CA ALA A 103 3.89 8.85 14.14
C ALA A 103 3.84 8.25 12.73
N GLY A 104 2.68 8.32 12.04
CA GLY A 104 2.50 7.79 10.69
C GLY A 104 2.35 6.27 10.62
N LEU A 105 2.28 5.56 11.75
CA LEU A 105 2.10 4.10 11.80
C LEU A 105 0.68 3.67 11.42
N VAL A 106 -0.29 4.56 11.62
CA VAL A 106 -1.70 4.30 11.31
C VAL A 106 -2.25 5.42 10.42
N PRO A 107 -2.88 5.10 9.28
CA PRO A 107 -3.52 6.08 8.42
C PRO A 107 -4.66 6.82 9.15
N ARG A 108 -4.81 8.13 8.89
CA ARG A 108 -5.85 8.97 9.55
C ARG A 108 -7.28 8.46 9.39
N LYS A 109 -7.57 7.74 8.32
CA LYS A 109 -8.92 7.19 8.03
C LYS A 109 -9.26 5.92 8.83
N VAL A 110 -8.29 5.31 9.50
CA VAL A 110 -8.49 4.08 10.26
C VAL A 110 -9.11 4.40 11.60
N ALA A 111 -10.24 3.75 11.90
CA ALA A 111 -10.93 3.88 13.19
C ALA A 111 -10.49 2.81 14.21
N LEU A 112 -10.22 1.58 13.76
CA LEU A 112 -9.97 0.43 14.62
C LEU A 112 -8.55 -0.09 14.46
N VAL A 113 -7.82 -0.21 15.57
CA VAL A 113 -6.43 -0.70 15.60
C VAL A 113 -6.31 -1.96 16.44
N LYS A 114 -5.51 -2.92 15.93
CA LYS A 114 -5.13 -4.13 16.64
C LYS A 114 -3.61 -4.22 16.72
N VAL A 115 -3.09 -4.42 17.93
CA VAL A 115 -1.65 -4.60 18.17
C VAL A 115 -1.29 -6.08 18.10
N LEU A 116 -0.25 -6.39 17.32
CA LEU A 116 0.29 -7.74 17.09
C LEU A 116 1.72 -7.86 17.66
N ALA A 117 2.12 -9.07 17.97
CA ALA A 117 3.35 -9.39 18.70
C ALA A 117 4.61 -9.48 17.83
N ASP A 118 4.57 -9.08 16.57
CA ASP A 118 5.75 -9.13 15.72
C ASP A 118 6.77 -8.06 16.14
N GLY A 119 8.03 -8.47 16.24
CA GLY A 119 9.10 -7.67 16.82
C GLY A 119 9.32 -7.91 18.32
N GLU A 120 10.37 -7.33 18.85
CA GLU A 120 10.72 -7.36 20.29
C GLU A 120 10.30 -6.04 20.93
N LEU A 121 9.96 -6.08 22.21
CA LEU A 121 9.63 -4.91 23.01
C LEU A 121 10.45 -4.95 24.30
N SER A 122 11.40 -4.03 24.43
CA SER A 122 12.25 -3.87 25.61
C SER A 122 11.84 -2.68 26.48
N LYS A 123 11.13 -1.71 25.88
CA LYS A 123 10.73 -0.47 26.53
C LYS A 123 9.42 -0.64 27.31
N LYS A 124 9.35 0.00 28.46
CA LYS A 124 8.09 0.10 29.23
C LYS A 124 7.17 1.10 28.55
N LEU A 125 6.05 0.64 28.01
CA LEU A 125 5.09 1.49 27.32
C LEU A 125 3.66 1.25 27.84
N GLN A 126 2.85 2.29 27.86
CA GLN A 126 1.43 2.17 28.08
C GLN A 126 0.72 2.19 26.72
N VAL A 127 0.19 1.04 26.28
CA VAL A 127 -0.39 0.91 24.95
C VAL A 127 -1.93 0.86 25.04
N LYS A 128 -2.59 1.80 24.36
CA LYS A 128 -4.05 1.91 24.26
C LYS A 128 -4.49 1.56 22.84
N ALA A 129 -5.26 0.49 22.67
CA ALA A 129 -5.79 0.06 21.37
C ALA A 129 -7.11 -0.71 21.51
N HIS A 130 -7.83 -0.90 20.39
CA HIS A 130 -9.13 -1.58 20.40
C HIS A 130 -8.99 -3.09 20.58
N LYS A 131 -7.93 -3.70 20.07
CA LYS A 131 -7.64 -5.13 20.27
C LYS A 131 -6.14 -5.40 20.37
N PHE A 132 -5.81 -6.49 21.04
CA PHE A 132 -4.45 -7.01 21.15
C PHE A 132 -4.46 -8.50 20.82
N SER A 133 -3.36 -9.04 20.30
CA SER A 133 -3.15 -10.48 20.30
C SER A 133 -2.71 -10.96 21.69
N ALA A 134 -2.96 -12.21 22.03
CA ALA A 134 -2.53 -12.79 23.31
C ALA A 134 -1.01 -12.62 23.52
N ALA A 135 -0.23 -12.98 22.51
CA ALA A 135 1.22 -12.83 22.55
C ALA A 135 1.68 -11.36 22.66
N ALA A 136 0.93 -10.38 22.13
CA ALA A 136 1.29 -8.97 22.27
C ALA A 136 1.06 -8.49 23.71
N LYS A 137 -0.01 -8.91 24.36
CA LYS A 137 -0.25 -8.62 25.78
C LYS A 137 0.88 -9.15 26.66
N GLU A 138 1.23 -10.41 26.49
CA GLU A 138 2.32 -11.04 27.24
C GLU A 138 3.65 -10.32 27.05
N LYS A 139 3.99 -9.89 25.83
CA LYS A 139 5.23 -9.17 25.55
C LYS A 139 5.24 -7.78 26.21
N ILE A 140 4.12 -7.04 26.17
CA ILE A 140 4.00 -5.73 26.81
C ILE A 140 4.12 -5.86 28.34
N GLU A 141 3.45 -6.84 28.94
CA GLU A 141 3.49 -7.11 30.37
C GLU A 141 4.89 -7.56 30.83
N LYS A 142 5.56 -8.43 30.04
CA LYS A 142 6.96 -8.86 30.31
C LYS A 142 7.95 -7.70 30.27
N ALA A 143 7.72 -6.72 29.36
CA ALA A 143 8.52 -5.49 29.32
C ALA A 143 8.18 -4.49 30.44
N GLY A 144 7.20 -4.82 31.32
CA GLY A 144 6.75 -3.97 32.41
C GLY A 144 5.84 -2.81 31.98
N GLY A 145 5.25 -2.91 30.80
CA GLY A 145 4.26 -1.99 30.27
C GLY A 145 2.84 -2.32 30.74
N SER A 146 1.88 -1.50 30.33
CA SER A 146 0.44 -1.70 30.59
C SER A 146 -0.36 -1.68 29.29
N VAL A 147 -1.46 -2.45 29.28
CA VAL A 147 -2.38 -2.58 28.15
C VAL A 147 -3.73 -2.03 28.52
N GLU A 148 -4.26 -1.11 27.72
CA GLU A 148 -5.61 -0.56 27.90
C GLU A 148 -6.44 -0.78 26.63
N ILE A 149 -7.62 -1.38 26.78
CA ILE A 149 -8.53 -1.63 25.66
C ILE A 149 -9.50 -0.46 25.56
N ILE A 150 -9.53 0.19 24.40
CA ILE A 150 -10.47 1.26 24.07
C ILE A 150 -11.70 0.63 23.42
N GLU A 151 -12.89 0.92 23.90
CA GLU A 151 -14.14 0.55 23.26
C GLU A 151 -14.36 1.40 21.99
N ALA A 152 -14.96 0.79 20.94
CA ALA A 152 -15.18 1.39 19.63
C ALA A 152 -16.62 1.91 19.48
#